data_c516593954219b99fe0fa983dcbdeae0
#
_entry.id   c516593954219b99fe0fa983dcbdeae0
#
_cell.length_a   1.000
_cell.length_b   1.000
_cell.length_c   1.000
_cell.angle_alpha   90.00
_cell.angle_beta   90.00
_cell.angle_gamma   90.00
#
_symmetry.space_group_name_H-M   'P 1'
#
loop_
_entity.id
_entity.type
_entity.pdbx_description
1 polymer ?
#
loop_
_entity_poly.entity_id
_entity_poly.type
_entity_poly.pdbx_seq_one_letter_code
_entity_poly.pdbx_strand_id
1 'polypeptide(L)'
;MLPAISDIARYVPDTQIDWVAEEAFADIPRWHPAVNEVIKVAHRRWRKAWWSEPVRQERRALAERLRSVSYDVVLDMQGLLKSAWLVRQTRGVRHGLDWRSAREPLASLFYNVRHRVEFWQPAVVRQRKLAALTFGYNYAGSPDFGLQAFGRAAQADDAPADPGRRMLHLAADRGYAVIMPSASRDDKLWPEDDWRAVFRRLQDAGCALRLLAGNEQEAERARVLVAGMEGVEVLPRMDLTSVAQVLAGARLMVGLDSGLTHLSAALGRPTIGIYRASTPVRTPLVGPSYTASLGDRGASPSREAVLASVEQALAAA
;
A
#
# COMPACT_ATOMS: atom_id res chain seq x y z
N MET A 1 -6.03 -1.23 -5.21
CA MET A 1 -7.40 -0.66 -5.36
C MET A 1 -7.38 0.72 -6.02
N LEU A 2 -6.47 1.63 -5.66
CA LEU A 2 -6.40 2.98 -6.25
C LEU A 2 -6.53 3.00 -7.79
N PRO A 3 -5.82 2.15 -8.57
CA PRO A 3 -5.97 2.16 -10.03
C PRO A 3 -7.38 1.85 -10.54
N ALA A 4 -8.15 1.06 -9.80
CA ALA A 4 -9.54 0.82 -10.18
C ALA A 4 -10.42 2.07 -9.95
N ILE A 5 -10.09 2.89 -8.94
CA ILE A 5 -10.77 4.18 -8.69
C ILE A 5 -10.42 5.19 -9.77
N SER A 6 -9.14 5.28 -10.18
CA SER A 6 -8.72 6.11 -11.31
C SER A 6 -9.44 5.71 -12.62
N ASP A 7 -9.60 4.39 -12.85
CA ASP A 7 -10.36 3.89 -14.00
C ASP A 7 -11.84 4.30 -13.92
N ILE A 8 -12.50 4.11 -12.76
CA ILE A 8 -13.91 4.52 -12.59
C ILE A 8 -14.06 6.01 -12.88
N ALA A 9 -13.21 6.86 -12.29
CA ALA A 9 -13.26 8.29 -12.51
C ALA A 9 -13.05 8.69 -13.98
N ARG A 10 -12.21 7.94 -14.71
CA ARG A 10 -11.94 8.17 -16.14
C ARG A 10 -13.08 7.73 -17.05
N TYR A 11 -13.65 6.56 -16.81
CA TYR A 11 -14.61 5.92 -17.73
C TYR A 11 -16.07 6.15 -17.34
N VAL A 12 -16.34 6.57 -16.11
CA VAL A 12 -17.67 6.89 -15.58
C VAL A 12 -17.61 8.29 -14.97
N PRO A 13 -17.66 9.35 -15.81
CA PRO A 13 -17.56 10.74 -15.31
C PRO A 13 -18.70 11.04 -14.32
N ASP A 14 -18.48 12.04 -13.49
CA ASP A 14 -19.42 12.53 -12.47
C ASP A 14 -19.73 11.49 -11.35
N THR A 15 -18.96 10.40 -11.27
CA THR A 15 -19.12 9.42 -10.19
C THR A 15 -18.58 9.97 -8.88
N GLN A 16 -19.40 9.99 -7.84
CA GLN A 16 -18.98 10.26 -6.46
C GLN A 16 -18.63 8.94 -5.78
N ILE A 17 -17.40 8.83 -5.27
CA ILE A 17 -16.88 7.59 -4.71
C ILE A 17 -16.63 7.76 -3.21
N ASP A 18 -17.42 7.07 -2.39
CA ASP A 18 -17.16 6.91 -0.97
C ASP A 18 -16.41 5.60 -0.73
N TRP A 19 -15.38 5.64 0.09
CA TRP A 19 -14.52 4.49 0.34
C TRP A 19 -14.54 4.05 1.80
N VAL A 20 -14.93 2.82 2.07
CA VAL A 20 -14.82 2.23 3.40
C VAL A 20 -13.42 1.67 3.60
N ALA A 21 -12.68 2.19 4.58
CA ALA A 21 -11.31 1.79 4.88
C ALA A 21 -11.07 1.53 6.36
N GLU A 22 -10.19 0.59 6.68
CA GLU A 22 -9.71 0.39 8.06
C GLU A 22 -9.04 1.66 8.58
N GLU A 23 -9.34 2.09 9.80
CA GLU A 23 -8.89 3.36 10.40
C GLU A 23 -7.38 3.60 10.23
N ALA A 24 -6.56 2.56 10.38
CA ALA A 24 -5.11 2.64 10.24
C ALA A 24 -4.61 2.93 8.81
N PHE A 25 -5.47 2.82 7.80
CA PHE A 25 -5.12 3.02 6.38
C PHE A 25 -6.03 4.02 5.68
N ALA A 26 -6.88 4.71 6.44
CA ALA A 26 -7.90 5.62 5.92
C ALA A 26 -7.33 6.83 5.18
N ASP A 27 -6.08 7.20 5.44
CA ASP A 27 -5.43 8.33 4.78
C ASP A 27 -5.08 8.04 3.31
N ILE A 28 -4.71 6.79 2.98
CA ILE A 28 -4.34 6.41 1.61
C ILE A 28 -5.45 6.74 0.59
N PRO A 29 -6.70 6.28 0.76
CA PRO A 29 -7.75 6.66 -0.18
C PRO A 29 -8.08 8.16 -0.18
N ARG A 30 -7.83 8.91 0.90
CA ARG A 30 -8.02 10.37 0.95
C ARG A 30 -7.10 11.15 0.03
N TRP A 31 -5.92 10.61 -0.28
CA TRP A 31 -4.98 11.26 -1.20
C TRP A 31 -5.40 11.13 -2.66
N HIS A 32 -6.38 10.27 -2.97
CA HIS A 32 -6.88 10.06 -4.32
C HIS A 32 -7.95 11.11 -4.66
N PRO A 33 -7.79 11.91 -5.74
CA PRO A 33 -8.67 13.05 -6.04
C PRO A 33 -10.12 12.66 -6.36
N ALA A 34 -10.37 11.43 -6.81
CA ALA A 34 -11.71 10.94 -7.11
C ALA A 34 -12.45 10.34 -5.89
N VAL A 35 -11.83 10.29 -4.71
CA VAL A 35 -12.51 9.84 -3.49
C VAL A 35 -13.17 11.02 -2.81
N ASN A 36 -14.50 10.96 -2.69
CA ASN A 36 -15.31 11.98 -2.07
C ASN A 36 -15.24 11.89 -0.53
N GLU A 37 -15.52 10.72 0.04
CA GLU A 37 -15.49 10.48 1.48
C GLU A 37 -14.78 9.16 1.83
N VAL A 38 -14.06 9.16 2.95
CA VAL A 38 -13.49 7.93 3.53
C VAL A 38 -14.19 7.60 4.83
N ILE A 39 -14.99 6.54 4.80
CA ILE A 39 -15.73 6.01 5.93
C ILE A 39 -14.82 5.04 6.68
N LYS A 40 -14.46 5.38 7.92
CA LYS A 40 -13.53 4.57 8.73
C LYS A 40 -14.22 3.38 9.36
N VAL A 41 -13.56 2.22 9.34
CA VAL A 41 -13.91 1.05 10.12
C VAL A 41 -12.72 0.61 10.96
N ALA A 42 -12.98 0.01 12.14
CA ALA A 42 -11.93 -0.36 13.09
C ALA A 42 -11.98 -1.87 13.42
N HIS A 43 -12.09 -2.73 12.41
CA HIS A 43 -12.24 -4.17 12.61
C HIS A 43 -11.11 -4.78 13.47
N ARG A 44 -9.87 -4.30 13.31
CA ARG A 44 -8.72 -4.79 14.07
C ARG A 44 -8.86 -4.47 15.56
N ARG A 45 -9.34 -3.27 15.89
CA ARG A 45 -9.55 -2.82 17.26
C ARG A 45 -10.81 -3.46 17.84
N TRP A 46 -11.92 -3.46 17.11
CA TRP A 46 -13.18 -4.04 17.54
C TRP A 46 -13.08 -5.53 17.89
N ARG A 47 -12.27 -6.29 17.14
CA ARG A 47 -12.08 -7.73 17.42
C ARG A 47 -11.51 -8.01 18.80
N LYS A 48 -10.76 -7.06 19.39
CA LYS A 48 -10.17 -7.22 20.73
C LYS A 48 -11.20 -7.02 21.86
N ALA A 49 -12.26 -6.28 21.59
CA ALA A 49 -13.28 -5.91 22.59
C ALA A 49 -14.71 -5.95 22.00
N TRP A 50 -15.00 -6.96 21.19
CA TRP A 50 -16.22 -7.07 20.38
C TRP A 50 -17.52 -6.88 21.15
N TRP A 51 -17.55 -7.31 22.43
CA TRP A 51 -18.71 -7.25 23.29
C TRP A 51 -18.82 -5.98 24.14
N SER A 52 -17.82 -5.12 24.11
CA SER A 52 -17.86 -3.87 24.87
C SER A 52 -18.89 -2.90 24.35
N GLU A 53 -19.51 -2.13 25.25
CA GLU A 53 -20.54 -1.16 24.86
C GLU A 53 -20.00 -0.08 23.89
N PRO A 54 -18.79 0.50 24.08
CA PRO A 54 -18.25 1.45 23.11
C PRO A 54 -18.12 0.87 21.71
N VAL A 55 -17.65 -0.37 21.58
CA VAL A 55 -17.52 -1.03 20.26
C VAL A 55 -18.90 -1.29 19.64
N ARG A 56 -19.90 -1.65 20.44
CA ARG A 56 -21.27 -1.82 19.94
C ARG A 56 -21.84 -0.50 19.42
N GLN A 57 -21.63 0.60 20.12
CA GLN A 57 -22.07 1.94 19.71
C GLN A 57 -21.38 2.38 18.41
N GLU A 58 -20.05 2.24 18.30
CA GLU A 58 -19.32 2.54 17.07
C GLU A 58 -19.84 1.73 15.87
N ARG A 59 -20.11 0.46 16.06
CA ARG A 59 -20.67 -0.42 15.01
C ARG A 59 -22.08 -0.03 14.60
N ARG A 60 -22.94 0.39 15.55
CA ARG A 60 -24.26 0.92 15.26
C ARG A 60 -24.17 2.22 14.46
N ALA A 61 -23.34 3.18 14.92
CA ALA A 61 -23.11 4.44 14.22
C ALA A 61 -22.61 4.21 12.78
N LEU A 62 -21.66 3.29 12.57
CA LEU A 62 -21.22 2.91 11.25
C LEU A 62 -22.38 2.33 10.40
N ALA A 63 -23.18 1.42 10.95
CA ALA A 63 -24.30 0.85 10.22
C ALA A 63 -25.35 1.89 9.84
N GLU A 64 -25.64 2.87 10.73
CA GLU A 64 -26.49 4.02 10.46
C GLU A 64 -25.92 4.88 9.35
N ARG A 65 -24.61 5.22 9.41
CA ARG A 65 -23.92 5.98 8.35
C ARG A 65 -23.98 5.26 7.00
N LEU A 66 -23.75 3.97 6.94
CA LEU A 66 -23.82 3.17 5.71
C LEU A 66 -25.23 3.09 5.13
N ARG A 67 -26.28 3.18 5.97
CA ARG A 67 -27.70 3.16 5.55
C ARG A 67 -28.23 4.55 5.22
N SER A 68 -27.59 5.62 5.66
CA SER A 68 -28.09 6.99 5.47
C SER A 68 -28.04 7.46 4.02
N VAL A 69 -27.15 6.85 3.20
CA VAL A 69 -26.99 7.16 1.78
C VAL A 69 -27.50 6.01 0.93
N SER A 70 -28.25 6.33 -0.12
CA SER A 70 -28.60 5.36 -1.18
C SER A 70 -27.57 5.47 -2.29
N TYR A 71 -26.81 4.40 -2.49
CA TYR A 71 -25.80 4.28 -3.54
C TYR A 71 -26.39 3.59 -4.78
N ASP A 72 -26.06 4.06 -5.96
CA ASP A 72 -26.41 3.36 -7.21
C ASP A 72 -25.68 2.01 -7.28
N VAL A 73 -24.39 2.01 -6.90
CA VAL A 73 -23.52 0.83 -6.89
C VAL A 73 -22.76 0.73 -5.57
N VAL A 74 -22.75 -0.46 -4.99
CA VAL A 74 -21.91 -0.83 -3.84
C VAL A 74 -20.97 -1.95 -4.27
N LEU A 75 -19.66 -1.70 -4.30
CA LEU A 75 -18.66 -2.60 -4.84
C LEU A 75 -17.72 -3.15 -3.76
N ASP A 76 -17.75 -4.47 -3.51
CA ASP A 76 -16.77 -5.14 -2.67
C ASP A 76 -15.57 -5.64 -3.49
N MET A 77 -14.44 -4.94 -3.33
CA MET A 77 -13.18 -5.31 -3.99
C MET A 77 -12.33 -6.31 -3.20
N GLN A 78 -12.73 -6.68 -1.96
CA GLN A 78 -11.95 -7.60 -1.12
C GLN A 78 -12.39 -9.06 -1.26
N GLY A 79 -13.69 -9.31 -1.36
CA GLY A 79 -14.27 -10.65 -1.40
C GLY A 79 -14.01 -11.43 -0.10
N LEU A 80 -14.18 -10.78 1.06
CA LEU A 80 -14.03 -11.33 2.40
C LEU A 80 -15.35 -11.21 3.17
N LEU A 81 -15.64 -12.13 4.07
CA LEU A 81 -16.87 -12.08 4.89
C LEU A 81 -17.01 -10.78 5.68
N LYS A 82 -15.90 -10.24 6.19
CA LYS A 82 -15.90 -8.98 6.92
C LYS A 82 -16.30 -7.79 6.03
N SER A 83 -15.87 -7.73 4.76
CA SER A 83 -16.27 -6.69 3.82
C SER A 83 -17.68 -6.92 3.30
N ALA A 84 -18.05 -8.15 3.01
CA ALA A 84 -19.40 -8.53 2.61
C ALA A 84 -20.46 -8.18 3.68
N TRP A 85 -20.10 -8.31 4.97
CA TRP A 85 -20.95 -7.87 6.07
C TRP A 85 -21.17 -6.33 6.07
N LEU A 86 -20.15 -5.54 5.74
CA LEU A 86 -20.31 -4.08 5.59
C LEU A 86 -21.21 -3.75 4.40
N VAL A 87 -20.97 -4.41 3.26
CA VAL A 87 -21.80 -4.25 2.05
C VAL A 87 -23.28 -4.54 2.33
N ARG A 88 -23.59 -5.53 3.17
CA ARG A 88 -24.98 -5.81 3.60
C ARG A 88 -25.63 -4.65 4.36
N GLN A 89 -24.84 -3.79 5.01
CA GLN A 89 -25.37 -2.64 5.75
C GLN A 89 -25.76 -1.46 4.84
N THR A 90 -25.31 -1.44 3.59
CA THR A 90 -25.56 -0.35 2.65
C THR A 90 -26.89 -0.48 1.94
N ARG A 91 -27.39 0.64 1.38
CA ARG A 91 -28.49 0.66 0.43
C ARG A 91 -27.90 0.84 -0.97
N GLY A 92 -28.32 -0.01 -1.92
CA GLY A 92 -27.87 0.02 -3.31
C GLY A 92 -27.65 -1.38 -3.89
N VAL A 93 -27.34 -1.42 -5.19
CA VAL A 93 -27.04 -2.67 -5.90
C VAL A 93 -25.63 -3.13 -5.51
N ARG A 94 -25.53 -4.30 -4.88
CA ARG A 94 -24.27 -4.83 -4.35
C ARG A 94 -23.58 -5.71 -5.36
N HIS A 95 -22.41 -5.27 -5.78
CA HIS A 95 -21.52 -5.98 -6.69
C HIS A 95 -20.32 -6.56 -5.95
N GLY A 96 -19.83 -7.71 -6.40
CA GLY A 96 -18.63 -8.33 -5.86
C GLY A 96 -18.19 -9.55 -6.68
N LEU A 97 -17.18 -10.24 -6.18
CA LEU A 97 -16.62 -11.43 -6.81
C LEU A 97 -17.57 -12.63 -6.64
N ASP A 98 -17.61 -13.49 -7.65
CA ASP A 98 -18.35 -14.75 -7.58
C ASP A 98 -17.67 -15.76 -6.63
N TRP A 99 -18.32 -16.91 -6.42
CA TRP A 99 -17.85 -17.98 -5.55
C TRP A 99 -16.43 -18.48 -5.86
N ARG A 100 -16.05 -18.52 -7.14
CA ARG A 100 -14.76 -19.03 -7.59
C ARG A 100 -13.66 -17.96 -7.57
N SER A 101 -14.07 -16.71 -7.54
CA SER A 101 -13.17 -15.55 -7.60
C SER A 101 -12.91 -14.93 -6.24
N ALA A 102 -13.86 -15.01 -5.30
CA ALA A 102 -13.73 -14.44 -3.96
C ALA A 102 -12.66 -15.18 -3.15
N ARG A 103 -11.95 -14.45 -2.30
CA ARG A 103 -10.96 -15.02 -1.38
C ARG A 103 -11.63 -15.90 -0.32
N GLU A 104 -12.81 -15.49 0.13
CA GLU A 104 -13.72 -16.27 0.98
C GLU A 104 -15.00 -16.48 0.18
N PRO A 105 -15.24 -17.67 -0.40
CA PRO A 105 -16.35 -17.93 -1.31
C PRO A 105 -17.73 -17.53 -0.78
N LEU A 106 -17.97 -17.73 0.51
CA LEU A 106 -19.25 -17.38 1.16
C LEU A 106 -19.57 -15.87 1.10
N ALA A 107 -18.58 -15.00 0.90
CA ALA A 107 -18.79 -13.56 0.71
C ALA A 107 -19.70 -13.28 -0.50
N SER A 108 -19.64 -14.13 -1.54
CA SER A 108 -20.45 -13.99 -2.76
C SER A 108 -21.97 -14.03 -2.50
N LEU A 109 -22.41 -14.64 -1.40
CA LEU A 109 -23.83 -14.72 -1.04
C LEU A 109 -24.44 -13.36 -0.67
N PHE A 110 -23.61 -12.37 -0.36
CA PHE A 110 -24.05 -11.03 0.04
C PHE A 110 -24.23 -10.07 -1.14
N TYR A 111 -23.83 -10.46 -2.36
CA TYR A 111 -23.90 -9.61 -3.55
C TYR A 111 -25.13 -9.92 -4.41
N ASN A 112 -25.74 -8.87 -4.96
CA ASN A 112 -26.83 -8.97 -5.92
C ASN A 112 -26.26 -9.36 -7.30
N VAL A 113 -25.14 -8.75 -7.69
CA VAL A 113 -24.45 -9.03 -8.95
C VAL A 113 -23.06 -9.59 -8.64
N ARG A 114 -22.73 -10.72 -9.26
CA ARG A 114 -21.50 -11.45 -9.02
C ARG A 114 -20.69 -11.51 -10.28
N HIS A 115 -19.41 -11.11 -10.19
CA HIS A 115 -18.51 -11.05 -11.33
C HIS A 115 -17.44 -12.13 -11.22
N ARG A 116 -17.19 -12.82 -12.34
CA ARG A 116 -16.11 -13.79 -12.44
C ARG A 116 -14.81 -13.09 -12.83
N VAL A 117 -13.81 -13.16 -11.93
CA VAL A 117 -12.47 -12.62 -12.14
C VAL A 117 -11.45 -13.68 -11.78
N GLU A 118 -10.54 -14.00 -12.69
CA GLU A 118 -9.52 -15.03 -12.49
C GLU A 118 -8.72 -14.82 -11.19
N PHE A 119 -8.60 -15.89 -10.38
CA PHE A 119 -8.04 -15.80 -9.04
C PHE A 119 -6.53 -15.57 -9.02
N TRP A 120 -5.81 -16.17 -9.99
CA TRP A 120 -4.34 -16.15 -10.02
C TRP A 120 -3.73 -14.97 -10.76
N GLN A 121 -4.51 -13.98 -11.11
CA GLN A 121 -4.02 -12.72 -11.66
C GLN A 121 -3.50 -11.78 -10.56
N PRO A 122 -2.60 -10.83 -10.90
CA PRO A 122 -2.18 -9.76 -9.99
C PRO A 122 -3.35 -8.99 -9.40
N ALA A 123 -3.25 -8.65 -8.12
CA ALA A 123 -4.35 -8.00 -7.38
C ALA A 123 -4.82 -6.69 -8.05
N VAL A 124 -3.89 -5.88 -8.59
CA VAL A 124 -4.23 -4.64 -9.30
C VAL A 124 -5.07 -4.94 -10.54
N VAL A 125 -4.69 -5.94 -11.34
CA VAL A 125 -5.44 -6.38 -12.54
C VAL A 125 -6.83 -6.86 -12.16
N ARG A 126 -6.94 -7.69 -11.11
CA ARG A 126 -8.22 -8.22 -10.63
C ARG A 126 -9.18 -7.12 -10.21
N GLN A 127 -8.67 -6.11 -9.50
CA GLN A 127 -9.51 -5.01 -9.00
C GLN A 127 -9.97 -4.10 -10.15
N ARG A 128 -9.10 -3.79 -11.11
CA ARG A 128 -9.47 -3.05 -12.33
C ARG A 128 -10.51 -3.81 -13.15
N LYS A 129 -10.32 -5.14 -13.33
CA LYS A 129 -11.28 -5.99 -14.06
C LYS A 129 -12.64 -6.07 -13.35
N LEU A 130 -12.66 -6.18 -12.02
CA LEU A 130 -13.91 -6.18 -11.25
C LEU A 130 -14.65 -4.86 -11.42
N ALA A 131 -13.98 -3.73 -11.32
CA ALA A 131 -14.57 -2.41 -11.55
C ALA A 131 -15.11 -2.27 -13.00
N ALA A 132 -14.32 -2.69 -13.98
CA ALA A 132 -14.73 -2.66 -15.38
C ALA A 132 -16.00 -3.48 -15.66
N LEU A 133 -16.08 -4.69 -15.09
CA LEU A 133 -17.28 -5.53 -15.18
C LEU A 133 -18.49 -4.94 -14.46
N THR A 134 -18.25 -4.23 -13.34
CA THR A 134 -19.32 -3.59 -12.56
C THR A 134 -19.94 -2.41 -13.29
N PHE A 135 -19.12 -1.59 -13.93
CA PHE A 135 -19.54 -0.34 -14.57
C PHE A 135 -19.66 -0.43 -16.09
N GLY A 136 -19.35 -1.58 -16.70
CA GLY A 136 -19.54 -1.82 -18.13
C GLY A 136 -18.53 -1.11 -19.03
N TYR A 137 -17.30 -0.85 -18.57
CA TYR A 137 -16.26 -0.24 -19.39
C TYR A 137 -15.10 -1.20 -19.71
N ASN A 138 -14.33 -0.87 -20.72
CA ASN A 138 -13.07 -1.53 -21.05
C ASN A 138 -11.92 -0.62 -20.63
N TYR A 139 -11.09 -1.08 -19.68
CA TYR A 139 -9.91 -0.33 -19.27
C TYR A 139 -8.69 -0.70 -20.12
N ALA A 140 -7.86 0.29 -20.39
CA ALA A 140 -6.61 0.14 -21.13
C ALA A 140 -5.47 0.91 -20.45
N GLY A 141 -4.24 0.61 -20.83
CA GLY A 141 -3.05 1.32 -20.36
C GLY A 141 -2.57 0.90 -18.99
N SER A 142 -1.48 1.54 -18.57
CA SER A 142 -0.83 1.31 -17.29
C SER A 142 -1.72 1.73 -16.13
N PRO A 143 -1.61 1.07 -14.96
CA PRO A 143 -2.34 1.44 -13.77
C PRO A 143 -1.96 2.85 -13.28
N ASP A 144 -2.95 3.73 -13.13
CA ASP A 144 -2.81 5.03 -12.49
C ASP A 144 -3.25 4.95 -11.04
N PHE A 145 -2.40 5.36 -10.11
CA PHE A 145 -2.69 5.29 -8.68
C PHE A 145 -3.35 6.56 -8.14
N GLY A 146 -3.44 7.64 -8.93
CA GLY A 146 -4.04 8.92 -8.52
C GLY A 146 -3.26 9.65 -7.42
N LEU A 147 -2.01 9.29 -7.15
CA LEU A 147 -1.20 9.83 -6.05
C LEU A 147 -0.22 10.93 -6.48
N GLN A 148 -0.21 11.35 -7.74
CA GLN A 148 0.76 12.31 -8.27
C GLN A 148 0.68 13.68 -7.58
N ALA A 149 -0.54 14.13 -7.26
CA ALA A 149 -0.75 15.40 -6.55
C ALA A 149 -0.18 15.34 -5.12
N PHE A 150 -0.44 14.25 -4.40
CA PHE A 150 0.14 14.01 -3.08
C PHE A 150 1.67 13.96 -3.16
N GLY A 151 2.24 13.21 -4.11
CA GLY A 151 3.68 13.10 -4.30
C GLY A 151 4.35 14.45 -4.56
N ARG A 152 3.76 15.31 -5.41
CA ARG A 152 4.25 16.67 -5.66
C ARG A 152 4.15 17.56 -4.43
N ALA A 153 3.03 17.56 -3.73
CA ALA A 153 2.86 18.34 -2.50
C ALA A 153 3.83 17.91 -1.40
N ALA A 154 4.14 16.63 -1.32
CA ALA A 154 5.13 16.10 -0.37
C ALA A 154 6.58 16.53 -0.69
N GLN A 155 6.89 16.87 -1.94
CA GLN A 155 8.21 17.32 -2.39
C GLN A 155 8.34 18.85 -2.37
N ALA A 156 7.25 19.61 -2.34
CA ALA A 156 7.27 21.07 -2.31
C ALA A 156 7.79 21.59 -0.97
N ASP A 157 8.61 22.65 -0.99
CA ASP A 157 9.24 23.24 0.22
C ASP A 157 8.24 23.86 1.21
N ASP A 158 7.00 24.18 0.78
CA ASP A 158 5.97 24.86 1.55
C ASP A 158 5.06 23.97 2.40
N ALA A 159 5.29 22.66 2.50
CA ALA A 159 4.46 21.83 3.34
C ALA A 159 4.77 22.07 4.84
N PRO A 160 3.73 22.03 5.72
CA PRO A 160 3.87 22.39 7.12
C PRO A 160 4.99 21.63 7.82
N ALA A 161 5.70 22.30 8.72
CA ALA A 161 6.85 21.79 9.46
C ALA A 161 6.47 20.61 10.38
N ASP A 162 6.39 19.41 9.81
CA ASP A 162 6.28 18.16 10.52
C ASP A 162 7.71 17.73 11.00
N PRO A 163 7.85 17.18 12.23
CA PRO A 163 9.12 16.67 12.74
C PRO A 163 9.87 15.72 11.77
N GLY A 164 9.13 14.87 11.03
CA GLY A 164 9.69 14.02 9.99
C GLY A 164 10.31 14.79 8.83
N ARG A 165 9.84 16.00 8.56
CA ARG A 165 10.33 16.87 7.48
C ARG A 165 11.59 17.67 7.88
N ARG A 166 11.74 18.05 9.14
CA ARG A 166 12.99 18.65 9.64
C ARG A 166 14.18 17.73 9.44
N MET A 167 13.93 16.40 9.45
CA MET A 167 14.90 15.36 9.12
C MET A 167 15.16 15.24 7.61
N LEU A 168 14.22 15.66 6.74
CA LEU A 168 14.40 15.64 5.27
C LEU A 168 15.48 16.62 4.78
N HIS A 169 15.71 17.73 5.48
CA HIS A 169 16.71 18.74 5.11
C HIS A 169 18.15 18.35 5.48
N LEU A 170 18.36 17.26 6.22
CA LEU A 170 19.70 16.75 6.55
C LEU A 170 20.24 15.78 5.46
N ALA A 171 19.52 15.61 4.35
CA ALA A 171 19.96 14.73 3.28
C ALA A 171 21.09 15.37 2.47
N ALA A 172 22.14 14.60 2.27
CA ALA A 172 23.26 14.91 1.38
C ALA A 172 22.78 15.41 -0.01
N ASP A 173 23.60 16.18 -0.71
CA ASP A 173 23.37 16.81 -2.03
C ASP A 173 22.85 15.85 -3.14
N ARG A 174 22.78 14.55 -2.90
CA ARG A 174 22.38 13.51 -3.85
C ARG A 174 21.12 12.72 -3.46
N GLY A 175 20.36 13.17 -2.44
CA GLY A 175 19.13 12.53 -2.00
C GLY A 175 19.35 11.31 -1.09
N TYR A 176 18.25 10.60 -0.79
CA TYR A 176 18.28 9.46 0.13
C TYR A 176 17.51 8.26 -0.45
N ALA A 177 17.93 7.07 -0.04
CA ALA A 177 17.21 5.84 -0.26
C ALA A 177 16.43 5.46 1.00
N VAL A 178 15.19 4.98 0.83
CA VAL A 178 14.41 4.41 1.94
C VAL A 178 14.59 2.90 1.97
N ILE A 179 14.86 2.39 3.14
CA ILE A 179 15.07 0.95 3.36
C ILE A 179 14.03 0.43 4.36
N MET A 180 13.41 -0.68 4.05
CA MET A 180 12.55 -1.42 4.99
C MET A 180 13.06 -2.84 5.16
N PRO A 181 14.05 -3.04 6.07
CA PRO A 181 14.72 -4.32 6.24
C PRO A 181 13.96 -5.26 7.18
N SER A 182 12.93 -4.76 7.86
CA SER A 182 12.17 -5.48 8.87
C SER A 182 10.76 -5.81 8.42
N ALA A 183 10.22 -6.90 8.93
CA ALA A 183 8.84 -7.32 8.74
C ALA A 183 8.30 -7.92 10.05
N SER A 184 6.97 -7.98 10.16
CA SER A 184 6.27 -8.54 11.33
C SER A 184 6.49 -10.05 11.56
N ARG A 185 7.18 -10.73 10.64
CA ARG A 185 7.43 -12.18 10.67
C ARG A 185 8.88 -12.44 10.30
N ASP A 186 9.55 -13.30 11.07
CA ASP A 186 10.98 -13.60 10.87
C ASP A 186 11.25 -14.38 9.57
N ASP A 187 10.29 -15.18 9.08
CA ASP A 187 10.41 -15.88 7.80
C ASP A 187 10.48 -14.97 6.56
N LYS A 188 10.18 -13.69 6.73
CA LYS A 188 10.34 -12.65 5.70
C LYS A 188 11.71 -11.99 5.70
N LEU A 189 12.48 -12.11 6.79
CA LEU A 189 13.75 -11.39 6.94
C LEU A 189 14.79 -11.88 5.93
N TRP A 190 15.46 -10.96 5.27
CA TRP A 190 16.57 -11.21 4.36
C TRP A 190 17.89 -11.16 5.14
N PRO A 191 18.96 -11.90 4.73
CA PRO A 191 20.22 -11.95 5.48
C PRO A 191 20.84 -10.56 5.72
N GLU A 192 21.41 -10.36 6.91
CA GLU A 192 21.99 -9.07 7.31
C GLU A 192 23.20 -8.67 6.43
N ASP A 193 24.06 -9.61 6.09
CA ASP A 193 25.22 -9.34 5.22
C ASP A 193 24.80 -8.90 3.83
N ASP A 194 23.67 -9.41 3.33
CA ASP A 194 23.11 -9.03 2.05
C ASP A 194 22.52 -7.59 2.11
N TRP A 195 21.85 -7.24 3.22
CA TRP A 195 21.42 -5.87 3.47
C TRP A 195 22.60 -4.90 3.54
N ARG A 196 23.66 -5.26 4.26
CA ARG A 196 24.86 -4.43 4.37
C ARG A 196 25.52 -4.19 3.01
N ALA A 197 25.51 -5.19 2.12
CA ALA A 197 25.99 -5.01 0.75
C ALA A 197 25.15 -3.99 -0.04
N VAL A 198 23.83 -4.06 0.08
CA VAL A 198 22.92 -3.08 -0.52
C VAL A 198 23.16 -1.68 0.06
N PHE A 199 23.35 -1.55 1.37
CA PHE A 199 23.63 -0.26 2.01
C PHE A 199 24.91 0.39 1.49
N ARG A 200 26.01 -0.38 1.45
CA ARG A 200 27.29 0.11 0.88
C ARG A 200 27.11 0.58 -0.55
N ARG A 201 26.43 -0.23 -1.37
CA ARG A 201 26.22 0.13 -2.79
C ARG A 201 25.42 1.42 -2.96
N LEU A 202 24.40 1.65 -2.13
CA LEU A 202 23.62 2.89 -2.16
C LEU A 202 24.44 4.10 -1.66
N GLN A 203 25.26 3.92 -0.64
CA GLN A 203 26.17 4.95 -0.14
C GLN A 203 27.25 5.31 -1.18
N ASP A 204 27.82 4.32 -1.87
CA ASP A 204 28.76 4.53 -2.99
C ASP A 204 28.10 5.32 -4.14
N ALA A 205 26.78 5.20 -4.31
CA ALA A 205 26.01 6.02 -5.23
C ALA A 205 25.65 7.42 -4.68
N GLY A 206 26.12 7.76 -3.48
CA GLY A 206 25.92 9.05 -2.81
C GLY A 206 24.54 9.20 -2.16
N CYS A 207 23.81 8.12 -1.90
CA CYS A 207 22.54 8.18 -1.18
C CYS A 207 22.77 8.13 0.33
N ALA A 208 22.14 9.02 1.08
CA ALA A 208 21.90 8.79 2.51
C ALA A 208 20.88 7.64 2.67
N LEU A 209 20.91 6.92 3.80
CA LEU A 209 20.00 5.81 4.04
C LEU A 209 19.02 6.15 5.16
N ARG A 210 17.73 5.89 4.94
CA ARG A 210 16.66 6.05 5.92
C ARG A 210 15.93 4.75 6.10
N LEU A 211 16.03 4.18 7.29
CA LEU A 211 15.41 2.91 7.63
C LEU A 211 14.07 3.14 8.30
N LEU A 212 13.02 2.49 7.77
CA LEU A 212 11.69 2.48 8.37
C LEU A 212 11.54 1.30 9.33
N ALA A 213 10.89 1.56 10.47
CA ALA A 213 10.52 0.54 11.44
C ALA A 213 9.08 0.78 11.92
N GLY A 214 8.28 -0.28 11.99
CA GLY A 214 6.87 -0.19 12.40
C GLY A 214 6.67 -0.27 13.91
N ASN A 215 7.67 -0.75 14.66
CA ASN A 215 7.66 -0.89 16.12
C ASN A 215 9.08 -0.85 16.68
N GLU A 216 9.22 -0.78 18.01
CA GLU A 216 10.52 -0.64 18.67
C GLU A 216 11.44 -1.86 18.44
N GLN A 217 10.90 -3.06 18.37
CA GLN A 217 11.70 -4.26 18.08
C GLN A 217 12.32 -4.20 16.67
N GLU A 218 11.55 -3.73 15.68
CA GLU A 218 12.06 -3.52 14.32
C GLU A 218 13.10 -2.38 14.29
N ALA A 219 12.88 -1.31 15.06
CA ALA A 219 13.82 -0.20 15.16
C ALA A 219 15.16 -0.64 15.79
N GLU A 220 15.11 -1.47 16.82
CA GLU A 220 16.32 -2.00 17.44
C GLU A 220 17.10 -2.92 16.49
N ARG A 221 16.41 -3.82 15.79
CA ARG A 221 17.04 -4.63 14.71
C ARG A 221 17.70 -3.76 13.65
N ALA A 222 17.02 -2.68 13.24
CA ALA A 222 17.57 -1.74 12.26
C ALA A 222 18.82 -1.04 12.78
N ARG A 223 18.84 -0.61 14.06
CA ARG A 223 20.04 0.00 14.68
C ARG A 223 21.22 -0.96 14.72
N VAL A 224 20.98 -2.22 15.12
CA VAL A 224 22.03 -3.26 15.12
C VAL A 224 22.55 -3.50 13.70
N LEU A 225 21.68 -3.56 12.71
CA LEU A 225 22.04 -3.80 11.32
C LEU A 225 22.95 -2.70 10.75
N VAL A 226 22.77 -1.45 11.17
CA VAL A 226 23.54 -0.29 10.69
C VAL A 226 24.62 0.17 11.67
N ALA A 227 24.89 -0.55 12.72
CA ALA A 227 25.90 -0.18 13.70
C ALA A 227 27.26 0.05 13.05
N GLY A 228 27.87 1.21 13.33
CA GLY A 228 29.15 1.63 12.76
C GLY A 228 29.09 2.15 11.30
N MET A 229 27.88 2.34 10.72
CA MET A 229 27.73 2.98 9.41
C MET A 229 27.40 4.46 9.55
N GLU A 230 28.10 5.31 8.82
CA GLU A 230 27.81 6.75 8.71
C GLU A 230 26.75 7.01 7.64
N GLY A 231 26.07 8.17 7.69
CA GLY A 231 25.06 8.56 6.70
C GLY A 231 23.80 7.69 6.70
N VAL A 232 23.52 7.02 7.83
CA VAL A 232 22.35 6.13 8.02
C VAL A 232 21.51 6.61 9.20
N GLU A 233 20.20 6.71 8.99
CA GLU A 233 19.24 7.10 10.01
C GLU A 233 18.14 6.05 10.14
N VAL A 234 17.90 5.59 11.37
CA VAL A 234 16.70 4.80 11.70
C VAL A 234 15.62 5.78 12.12
N LEU A 235 14.60 5.90 11.27
CA LEU A 235 13.52 6.88 11.48
C LEU A 235 12.66 6.49 12.70
N PRO A 236 12.18 7.48 13.45
CA PRO A 236 11.25 7.23 14.54
C PRO A 236 9.91 6.69 13.98
N ARG A 237 9.08 6.17 14.86
CA ARG A 237 7.72 5.79 14.47
C ARG A 237 6.94 7.04 14.06
N MET A 238 6.38 7.01 12.86
CA MET A 238 5.61 8.08 12.24
C MET A 238 4.19 7.61 11.91
N ASP A 239 3.28 8.54 11.69
CA ASP A 239 1.99 8.25 11.08
C ASP A 239 2.16 7.91 9.58
N LEU A 240 1.08 7.40 8.98
CA LEU A 240 1.12 6.92 7.60
C LEU A 240 1.36 8.05 6.59
N THR A 241 0.86 9.26 6.87
CA THR A 241 1.03 10.42 6.00
C THR A 241 2.49 10.87 5.99
N SER A 242 3.11 10.99 7.16
CA SER A 242 4.54 11.30 7.30
C SER A 242 5.43 10.26 6.63
N VAL A 243 5.12 8.95 6.80
CA VAL A 243 5.83 7.88 6.08
C VAL A 243 5.67 8.02 4.57
N ALA A 244 4.47 8.32 4.07
CA ALA A 244 4.23 8.51 2.64
C ALA A 244 4.99 9.72 2.07
N GLN A 245 5.14 10.81 2.85
CA GLN A 245 5.96 11.96 2.46
C GLN A 245 7.44 11.59 2.37
N VAL A 246 7.97 10.84 3.34
CA VAL A 246 9.33 10.31 3.28
C VAL A 246 9.52 9.41 2.06
N LEU A 247 8.57 8.53 1.75
CA LEU A 247 8.63 7.70 0.55
C LEU A 247 8.58 8.52 -0.74
N ALA A 248 7.70 9.53 -0.80
CA ALA A 248 7.57 10.40 -1.98
C ALA A 248 8.82 11.23 -2.28
N GLY A 249 9.59 11.63 -1.26
CA GLY A 249 10.85 12.33 -1.40
C GLY A 249 12.07 11.44 -1.64
N ALA A 250 11.93 10.12 -1.54
CA ALA A 250 13.04 9.19 -1.71
C ALA A 250 13.51 9.12 -3.17
N ARG A 251 14.81 8.96 -3.38
CA ARG A 251 15.38 8.63 -4.69
C ARG A 251 14.93 7.22 -5.13
N LEU A 252 14.97 6.26 -4.23
CA LEU A 252 14.44 4.90 -4.43
C LEU A 252 14.11 4.24 -3.10
N MET A 253 13.41 3.10 -3.17
CA MET A 253 13.15 2.25 -2.00
C MET A 253 13.58 0.81 -2.25
N VAL A 254 14.21 0.19 -1.24
CA VAL A 254 14.43 -1.25 -1.15
C VAL A 254 13.76 -1.78 0.11
N GLY A 255 12.86 -2.74 -0.01
CA GLY A 255 12.14 -3.25 1.16
C GLY A 255 11.63 -4.67 1.00
N LEU A 256 11.35 -5.30 2.15
CA LEU A 256 10.62 -6.56 2.17
C LEU A 256 9.19 -6.37 1.65
N ASP A 257 8.55 -7.46 1.16
CA ASP A 257 7.13 -7.45 0.77
C ASP A 257 6.25 -6.94 1.92
N SER A 258 5.81 -5.69 1.77
CA SER A 258 5.02 -4.94 2.75
C SER A 258 4.14 -3.89 2.09
N GLY A 259 3.13 -3.40 2.82
CA GLY A 259 2.26 -2.32 2.34
C GLY A 259 3.02 -1.03 2.00
N LEU A 260 4.09 -0.69 2.73
CA LEU A 260 4.89 0.51 2.48
C LEU A 260 5.75 0.37 1.21
N THR A 261 6.25 -0.82 0.92
CA THR A 261 6.97 -1.11 -0.34
C THR A 261 6.04 -0.91 -1.55
N HIS A 262 4.80 -1.40 -1.47
CA HIS A 262 3.78 -1.15 -2.49
C HIS A 262 3.37 0.32 -2.58
N LEU A 263 3.31 1.03 -1.45
CA LEU A 263 3.00 2.46 -1.43
C LEU A 263 4.09 3.29 -2.11
N SER A 264 5.37 2.99 -1.89
CA SER A 264 6.49 3.63 -2.59
C SER A 264 6.37 3.50 -4.11
N ALA A 265 6.11 2.27 -4.60
CA ALA A 265 5.88 2.03 -6.02
C ALA A 265 4.69 2.83 -6.55
N ALA A 266 3.57 2.88 -5.80
CA ALA A 266 2.37 3.62 -6.16
C ALA A 266 2.60 5.15 -6.19
N LEU A 267 3.50 5.66 -5.35
CA LEU A 267 3.96 7.06 -5.33
C LEU A 267 4.95 7.40 -6.47
N GLY A 268 5.27 6.44 -7.31
CA GLY A 268 6.13 6.63 -8.48
C GLY A 268 7.62 6.62 -8.15
N ARG A 269 8.03 6.03 -7.04
CA ARG A 269 9.45 5.88 -6.76
C ARG A 269 9.98 4.56 -7.30
N PRO A 270 11.21 4.55 -7.86
CA PRO A 270 11.90 3.29 -8.16
C PRO A 270 11.90 2.41 -6.91
N THR A 271 11.37 1.19 -7.02
CA THR A 271 11.12 0.37 -5.84
C THR A 271 11.48 -1.10 -6.08
N ILE A 272 12.26 -1.65 -5.17
CA ILE A 272 12.67 -3.06 -5.17
C ILE A 272 12.02 -3.76 -3.98
N GLY A 273 11.23 -4.79 -4.25
CA GLY A 273 10.59 -5.63 -3.24
C GLY A 273 11.25 -7.00 -3.14
N ILE A 274 11.61 -7.39 -1.93
CA ILE A 274 12.19 -8.69 -1.61
C ILE A 274 11.09 -9.60 -1.06
N TYR A 275 10.83 -10.69 -1.78
CA TYR A 275 9.82 -11.68 -1.45
C TYR A 275 10.47 -12.96 -0.97
N ARG A 276 10.07 -13.48 0.21
CA ARG A 276 10.56 -14.73 0.79
C ARG A 276 9.45 -15.63 1.32
N ALA A 277 8.44 -15.05 1.98
CA ALA A 277 7.30 -15.78 2.55
C ALA A 277 6.01 -15.60 1.76
N SER A 278 6.03 -14.82 0.69
CA SER A 278 4.91 -14.54 -0.22
C SER A 278 5.36 -14.69 -1.67
N THR A 279 4.40 -14.85 -2.57
CA THR A 279 4.67 -14.90 -4.01
C THR A 279 4.34 -13.57 -4.69
N PRO A 280 5.22 -13.03 -5.55
CA PRO A 280 4.91 -11.84 -6.34
C PRO A 280 3.87 -12.09 -7.43
N VAL A 281 3.54 -13.33 -7.77
CA VAL A 281 2.54 -13.66 -8.81
C VAL A 281 1.21 -12.94 -8.58
N ARG A 282 0.74 -12.90 -7.34
CA ARG A 282 -0.54 -12.25 -6.98
C ARG A 282 -0.40 -10.80 -6.54
N THR A 283 0.74 -10.45 -6.01
CA THR A 283 1.02 -9.11 -5.46
C THR A 283 2.39 -8.61 -5.92
N PRO A 284 2.65 -8.51 -7.25
CA PRO A 284 3.86 -7.87 -7.71
C PRO A 284 3.84 -6.39 -7.34
N LEU A 285 5.01 -5.77 -7.24
CA LEU A 285 5.11 -4.33 -7.22
C LEU A 285 4.63 -3.77 -8.57
N VAL A 286 3.80 -2.76 -8.50
CA VAL A 286 3.29 -2.06 -9.67
C VAL A 286 3.33 -0.56 -9.38
N GLY A 287 3.92 0.20 -10.29
CA GLY A 287 4.04 1.64 -10.17
C GLY A 287 4.38 2.28 -11.51
N PRO A 288 4.35 3.61 -11.62
CA PRO A 288 4.70 4.32 -12.85
C PRO A 288 6.20 4.41 -13.13
N SER A 289 7.06 4.09 -12.14
CA SER A 289 8.51 4.05 -12.27
C SER A 289 9.02 2.61 -12.23
N TYR A 290 10.35 2.43 -12.22
CA TYR A 290 10.98 1.12 -12.12
C TYR A 290 10.49 0.33 -10.89
N THR A 291 10.08 -0.91 -11.11
CA THR A 291 9.70 -1.82 -10.02
C THR A 291 10.29 -3.21 -10.25
N ALA A 292 10.89 -3.78 -9.23
CA ALA A 292 11.36 -5.16 -9.23
C ALA A 292 10.75 -5.93 -8.05
N SER A 293 10.23 -7.12 -8.33
CA SER A 293 9.70 -8.06 -7.33
C SER A 293 10.59 -9.30 -7.35
N LEU A 294 11.50 -9.42 -6.40
CA LEU A 294 12.57 -10.40 -6.40
C LEU A 294 12.34 -11.50 -5.36
N GLY A 295 12.56 -12.76 -5.76
CA GLY A 295 12.31 -13.92 -4.93
C GLY A 295 10.88 -14.45 -5.02
N ASP A 296 10.60 -15.48 -4.22
CA ASP A 296 9.29 -16.15 -4.14
C ASP A 296 9.14 -16.82 -2.78
N ARG A 297 7.98 -17.39 -2.51
CA ARG A 297 7.73 -18.18 -1.30
C ARG A 297 8.72 -19.33 -1.20
N GLY A 298 9.59 -19.30 -0.17
CA GLY A 298 10.64 -20.29 0.06
C GLY A 298 11.87 -20.15 -0.83
N ALA A 299 11.92 -19.15 -1.73
CA ALA A 299 13.05 -18.86 -2.61
C ALA A 299 13.54 -17.42 -2.39
N SER A 300 14.56 -17.25 -1.53
CA SER A 300 15.17 -15.95 -1.28
C SER A 300 15.90 -15.45 -2.54
N PRO A 301 15.78 -14.17 -2.91
CA PRO A 301 16.60 -13.65 -4.00
C PRO A 301 18.08 -13.63 -3.58
N SER A 302 18.99 -13.82 -4.54
CA SER A 302 20.41 -13.67 -4.30
C SER A 302 20.79 -12.20 -4.11
N ARG A 303 21.92 -11.97 -3.44
CA ARG A 303 22.52 -10.63 -3.27
C ARG A 303 22.76 -9.95 -4.62
N GLU A 304 23.31 -10.70 -5.57
CA GLU A 304 23.65 -10.21 -6.91
C GLU A 304 22.40 -9.74 -7.67
N ALA A 305 21.29 -10.48 -7.58
CA ALA A 305 20.04 -10.12 -8.22
C ALA A 305 19.47 -8.81 -7.63
N VAL A 306 19.55 -8.64 -6.30
CA VAL A 306 19.11 -7.41 -5.64
C VAL A 306 20.01 -6.24 -6.02
N LEU A 307 21.34 -6.41 -6.00
CA LEU A 307 22.29 -5.36 -6.39
C LEU A 307 22.11 -4.95 -7.86
N ALA A 308 21.92 -5.89 -8.78
CA ALA A 308 21.61 -5.58 -10.18
C ALA A 308 20.34 -4.74 -10.33
N SER A 309 19.30 -5.03 -9.52
CA SER A 309 18.08 -4.23 -9.50
C SER A 309 18.29 -2.85 -8.88
N VAL A 310 19.18 -2.71 -7.90
CA VAL A 310 19.57 -1.40 -7.33
C VAL A 310 20.21 -0.52 -8.40
N GLU A 311 21.08 -1.07 -9.27
CA GLU A 311 21.65 -0.31 -10.39
C GLU A 311 20.58 0.22 -11.34
N GLN A 312 19.62 -0.64 -11.70
CA GLN A 312 18.51 -0.24 -12.58
C GLN A 312 17.62 0.82 -11.92
N ALA A 313 17.35 0.69 -10.61
CA ALA A 313 16.59 1.66 -9.86
C ALA A 313 17.30 3.01 -9.75
N LEU A 314 18.63 3.02 -9.55
CA LEU A 314 19.44 4.23 -9.51
C LEU A 314 19.49 4.96 -10.87
N ALA A 315 19.46 4.21 -11.96
CA ALA A 315 19.42 4.76 -13.32
C ALA A 315 18.05 5.34 -13.70
N ALA A 316 16.97 4.87 -13.03
CA ALA A 316 15.59 5.31 -13.25
C ALA A 316 15.15 6.43 -12.28
N ALA A 317 16.02 6.86 -11.35
CA ALA A 317 15.70 7.74 -10.22
C ALA A 317 15.87 9.25 -10.53
#